data_96d122622caa52ec49e04875c52efbb1
#
_entry.id   96d122622caa52ec49e04875c52efbb1
#
_cell.length_a   1.000
_cell.length_b   1.000
_cell.length_c   1.000
_cell.angle_alpha   90.00
_cell.angle_beta   90.00
_cell.angle_gamma   90.00
#
_symmetry.space_group_name_H-M   'P 1'
#
loop_
_entity.id
_entity.type
_entity.pdbx_description
1 polymer ?
#
loop_
_entity_poly.entity_id
_entity_poly.type
_entity_poly.pdbx_seq_one_letter_code
_entity_poly.pdbx_strand_id
1 'polypeptide(L)'
;MFCKRFIALVTVLTLACSIFMPYSNASAETGAALNIEAGAAILVEANSGKILYQKNADELLSIASMTKMMSEYLVHEAVDKGKLKWDQKIKVSEYAYKVSQDASLSNVALENGGSYTVKELYEAMAIFSANGATIALAEAIAGKEVDFVKMMNDKSKELGLKNYKFVNSTGLTNKDLKGMHPEGTTADEENKMSAKDVATL
;
A
#
# COMPACT_ATOMS: atom_id res chain seq x y z
N MET A 1 -63.44 -33.48 -6.40
CA MET A 1 -62.08 -33.91 -5.99
C MET A 1 -61.01 -33.56 -7.01
N PHE A 2 -61.31 -33.45 -8.29
CA PHE A 2 -60.35 -33.07 -9.37
C PHE A 2 -59.88 -31.64 -9.31
N CYS A 3 -60.73 -30.67 -8.95
CA CYS A 3 -60.35 -29.23 -8.95
C CYS A 3 -59.30 -28.87 -7.90
N LYS A 4 -59.31 -29.46 -6.69
CA LYS A 4 -58.33 -29.23 -5.62
C LYS A 4 -56.93 -29.77 -5.96
N ARG A 5 -56.84 -30.86 -6.71
CA ARG A 5 -55.57 -31.45 -7.15
C ARG A 5 -54.94 -30.66 -8.29
N PHE A 6 -55.76 -30.04 -9.14
CA PHE A 6 -55.27 -29.19 -10.23
C PHE A 6 -54.68 -27.86 -9.70
N ILE A 7 -55.34 -27.25 -8.72
CA ILE A 7 -54.84 -26.02 -8.06
C ILE A 7 -53.52 -26.29 -7.32
N ALA A 8 -53.41 -27.43 -6.61
CA ALA A 8 -52.18 -27.78 -5.93
C ALA A 8 -50.99 -28.02 -6.90
N LEU A 9 -51.27 -28.61 -8.07
CA LEU A 9 -50.24 -28.88 -9.09
C LEU A 9 -49.74 -27.57 -9.73
N VAL A 10 -50.63 -26.63 -10.00
CA VAL A 10 -50.28 -25.31 -10.56
C VAL A 10 -49.46 -24.47 -9.55
N THR A 11 -49.83 -24.55 -8.24
CA THR A 11 -49.09 -23.80 -7.20
C THR A 11 -47.67 -24.36 -6.99
N VAL A 12 -47.48 -25.68 -7.10
CA VAL A 12 -46.12 -26.28 -7.00
C VAL A 12 -45.29 -25.98 -8.23
N LEU A 13 -45.90 -25.93 -9.42
CA LEU A 13 -45.18 -25.59 -10.66
C LEU A 13 -44.73 -24.13 -10.70
N THR A 14 -45.52 -23.18 -10.16
CA THR A 14 -45.16 -21.77 -10.05
C THR A 14 -44.07 -21.51 -8.99
N LEU A 15 -44.07 -22.30 -7.90
CA LEU A 15 -43.01 -22.22 -6.88
C LEU A 15 -41.68 -22.79 -7.37
N ALA A 16 -41.70 -23.82 -8.21
CA ALA A 16 -40.52 -24.44 -8.80
C ALA A 16 -39.87 -23.55 -9.88
N CYS A 17 -40.62 -22.73 -10.61
CA CYS A 17 -40.08 -21.77 -11.58
C CYS A 17 -39.32 -20.58 -10.94
N SER A 18 -39.64 -20.24 -9.68
CA SER A 18 -38.95 -19.13 -8.98
C SER A 18 -37.52 -19.48 -8.52
N ILE A 19 -37.17 -20.76 -8.48
CA ILE A 19 -35.84 -21.24 -8.02
C ILE A 19 -34.80 -21.26 -9.17
N PHE A 20 -35.27 -21.17 -10.43
CA PHE A 20 -34.43 -21.20 -11.62
C PHE A 20 -34.28 -19.84 -12.32
N MET A 21 -34.50 -18.71 -11.61
CA MET A 21 -34.02 -17.45 -12.17
C MET A 21 -32.49 -17.46 -12.12
N PRO A 22 -31.82 -17.40 -13.29
CA PRO A 22 -30.39 -17.21 -13.27
C PRO A 22 -30.16 -15.92 -12.46
N TYR A 23 -29.37 -15.99 -11.39
CA TYR A 23 -28.78 -14.81 -10.77
C TYR A 23 -28.03 -14.11 -11.90
N SER A 24 -28.65 -13.14 -12.52
CA SER A 24 -27.92 -12.16 -13.31
C SER A 24 -26.97 -11.50 -12.32
N ASN A 25 -25.69 -11.90 -12.37
CA ASN A 25 -24.65 -11.03 -11.88
C ASN A 25 -24.89 -9.71 -12.61
N ALA A 26 -25.50 -8.77 -11.92
CA ALA A 26 -25.52 -7.40 -12.38
C ALA A 26 -24.05 -7.00 -12.46
N SER A 27 -23.45 -7.20 -13.61
CA SER A 27 -22.23 -6.53 -14.00
C SER A 27 -22.53 -5.07 -13.74
N ALA A 28 -21.85 -4.47 -12.79
CA ALA A 28 -22.01 -3.05 -12.54
C ALA A 28 -21.83 -2.39 -13.92
N GLU A 29 -22.91 -1.78 -14.39
CA GLU A 29 -22.90 -1.02 -15.64
C GLU A 29 -21.73 -0.04 -15.49
N THR A 30 -20.71 -0.24 -16.30
CA THR A 30 -19.52 0.59 -16.28
C THR A 30 -19.99 2.00 -16.58
N GLY A 31 -20.09 2.81 -15.54
CA GLY A 31 -20.34 4.24 -15.69
C GLY A 31 -19.44 4.78 -16.77
N ALA A 32 -19.88 5.81 -17.49
CA ALA A 32 -19.27 6.38 -18.69
C ALA A 32 -17.76 6.15 -18.72
N ALA A 33 -17.25 5.48 -19.77
CA ALA A 33 -15.87 5.03 -19.86
C ALA A 33 -14.94 6.23 -19.59
N LEU A 34 -14.45 6.32 -18.35
CA LEU A 34 -13.47 7.33 -17.97
C LEU A 34 -12.19 7.00 -18.71
N ASN A 35 -11.86 7.81 -19.73
CA ASN A 35 -10.59 7.68 -20.44
C ASN A 35 -9.48 8.29 -19.59
N ILE A 36 -8.97 7.53 -18.62
CA ILE A 36 -7.88 7.96 -17.74
C ILE A 36 -6.55 7.56 -18.40
N GLU A 37 -5.67 8.54 -18.61
CA GLU A 37 -4.31 8.34 -19.08
C GLU A 37 -3.41 7.89 -17.91
N ALA A 38 -3.58 6.65 -17.46
CA ALA A 38 -2.77 5.99 -16.46
C ALA A 38 -2.57 4.52 -16.82
N GLY A 39 -1.46 3.90 -16.38
CA GLY A 39 -1.19 2.46 -16.53
C GLY A 39 -2.22 1.63 -15.77
N ALA A 40 -2.50 1.99 -14.52
CA ALA A 40 -3.56 1.42 -13.70
C ALA A 40 -4.29 2.51 -12.92
N ALA A 41 -5.56 2.28 -12.57
CA ALA A 41 -6.34 3.17 -11.71
C ALA A 41 -7.44 2.39 -10.99
N ILE A 42 -7.81 2.89 -9.81
CA ILE A 42 -8.95 2.41 -9.05
C ILE A 42 -9.65 3.58 -8.35
N LEU A 43 -10.97 3.54 -8.28
CA LEU A 43 -11.79 4.44 -7.49
C LEU A 43 -12.67 3.60 -6.58
N VAL A 44 -12.58 3.85 -5.29
CA VAL A 44 -13.30 3.10 -4.24
C VAL A 44 -14.12 4.05 -3.40
N GLU A 45 -15.34 3.68 -3.06
CA GLU A 45 -16.13 4.37 -2.06
C GLU A 45 -15.59 3.99 -0.67
N ALA A 46 -15.12 4.97 0.10
CA ALA A 46 -14.32 4.76 1.30
C ALA A 46 -15.04 4.01 2.44
N ASN A 47 -16.36 4.20 2.60
CA ASN A 47 -17.10 3.59 3.70
C ASN A 47 -17.47 2.13 3.44
N SER A 48 -17.80 1.79 2.19
CA SER A 48 -18.30 0.46 1.81
C SER A 48 -17.24 -0.43 1.16
N GLY A 49 -16.11 0.16 0.72
CA GLY A 49 -15.12 -0.55 -0.11
C GLY A 49 -15.60 -0.87 -1.53
N LYS A 50 -16.76 -0.31 -1.97
CA LYS A 50 -17.31 -0.55 -3.30
C LYS A 50 -16.41 0.05 -4.36
N ILE A 51 -15.96 -0.77 -5.31
CA ILE A 51 -15.21 -0.31 -6.48
C ILE A 51 -16.20 0.40 -7.43
N LEU A 52 -15.93 1.67 -7.69
CA LEU A 52 -16.73 2.53 -8.59
C LEU A 52 -16.13 2.56 -10.00
N TYR A 53 -14.81 2.44 -10.11
CA TYR A 53 -14.07 2.37 -11.37
C TYR A 53 -12.77 1.61 -11.16
N GLN A 54 -12.33 0.87 -12.18
CA GLN A 54 -11.01 0.25 -12.21
C GLN A 54 -10.48 0.11 -13.63
N LYS A 55 -9.16 0.28 -13.77
CA LYS A 55 -8.39 0.02 -14.98
C LYS A 55 -7.11 -0.68 -14.57
N ASN A 56 -6.86 -1.88 -15.08
CA ASN A 56 -5.65 -2.68 -14.79
C ASN A 56 -5.30 -2.74 -13.29
N ALA A 57 -6.33 -2.74 -12.40
CA ALA A 57 -6.17 -2.50 -10.97
C ALA A 57 -5.36 -3.60 -10.25
N ASP A 58 -5.25 -4.78 -10.83
CA ASP A 58 -4.47 -5.92 -10.31
C ASP A 58 -3.05 -6.00 -10.93
N GLU A 59 -2.69 -5.10 -11.85
CA GLU A 59 -1.37 -5.07 -12.48
C GLU A 59 -0.29 -4.61 -11.49
N LEU A 60 0.84 -5.34 -11.47
CA LEU A 60 1.99 -5.05 -10.61
C LEU A 60 2.86 -3.97 -11.26
N LEU A 61 2.73 -2.74 -10.80
CA LEU A 61 3.45 -1.57 -11.32
C LEU A 61 4.38 -0.96 -10.28
N SER A 62 5.38 -0.23 -10.74
CA SER A 62 6.25 0.60 -9.90
C SER A 62 5.43 1.70 -9.23
N ILE A 63 5.55 1.82 -7.90
CA ILE A 63 4.71 2.73 -7.11
C ILE A 63 5.45 3.94 -6.56
N ALA A 64 6.77 4.00 -6.76
CA ALA A 64 7.60 5.10 -6.28
C ALA A 64 7.27 5.46 -4.81
N SER A 65 7.14 6.74 -4.49
CA SER A 65 6.90 7.22 -3.12
C SER A 65 5.58 6.81 -2.49
N MET A 66 4.62 6.22 -3.23
CA MET A 66 3.46 5.57 -2.61
C MET A 66 3.86 4.42 -1.68
N THR A 67 5.06 3.88 -1.84
CA THR A 67 5.72 2.97 -0.88
C THR A 67 5.66 3.48 0.56
N LYS A 68 5.78 4.79 0.75
CA LYS A 68 5.82 5.41 2.09
C LYS A 68 4.51 5.28 2.86
N MET A 69 3.38 4.97 2.19
CA MET A 69 2.14 4.62 2.89
C MET A 69 2.35 3.41 3.81
N MET A 70 3.05 2.37 3.33
CA MET A 70 3.42 1.22 4.18
C MET A 70 4.43 1.61 5.26
N SER A 71 5.38 2.48 4.96
CA SER A 71 6.34 2.97 5.95
C SER A 71 5.66 3.78 7.04
N GLU A 72 4.72 4.66 6.69
CA GLU A 72 3.87 5.41 7.63
C GLU A 72 3.04 4.48 8.51
N TYR A 73 2.40 3.48 7.90
CA TYR A 73 1.63 2.47 8.62
C TYR A 73 2.47 1.81 9.72
N LEU A 74 3.69 1.37 9.37
CA LEU A 74 4.58 0.71 10.32
C LEU A 74 5.12 1.66 11.40
N VAL A 75 5.31 2.96 11.11
CA VAL A 75 5.67 3.97 12.11
C VAL A 75 4.53 4.14 13.11
N HIS A 76 3.28 4.33 12.64
CA HIS A 76 2.10 4.41 13.50
C HIS A 76 1.95 3.16 14.35
N GLU A 77 2.06 1.99 13.75
CA GLU A 77 1.98 0.72 14.49
C GLU A 77 3.08 0.60 15.56
N ALA A 78 4.29 1.06 15.27
CA ALA A 78 5.39 1.07 16.25
C ALA A 78 5.11 2.02 17.43
N VAL A 79 4.49 3.16 17.16
CA VAL A 79 4.08 4.11 18.21
C VAL A 79 2.92 3.55 19.03
N ASP A 80 1.90 3.01 18.38
CA ASP A 80 0.72 2.44 19.05
C ASP A 80 1.08 1.24 19.94
N LYS A 81 2.05 0.43 19.51
CA LYS A 81 2.61 -0.68 20.29
C LYS A 81 3.64 -0.23 21.35
N GLY A 82 3.91 1.07 21.48
CA GLY A 82 4.85 1.63 22.44
C GLY A 82 6.33 1.32 22.18
N LYS A 83 6.67 0.86 20.96
CA LYS A 83 8.07 0.64 20.54
C LYS A 83 8.80 1.96 20.28
N LEU A 84 8.08 2.96 19.78
CA LEU A 84 8.53 4.33 19.59
C LEU A 84 7.60 5.29 20.33
N LYS A 85 8.09 6.52 20.56
CA LYS A 85 7.27 7.66 21.01
C LYS A 85 7.47 8.82 20.07
N TRP A 86 6.44 9.63 19.83
CA TRP A 86 6.52 10.77 18.92
C TRP A 86 7.60 11.78 19.28
N ASP A 87 7.86 11.97 20.58
CA ASP A 87 8.90 12.86 21.13
C ASP A 87 10.27 12.20 21.31
N GLN A 88 10.36 10.88 21.06
CA GLN A 88 11.63 10.16 21.13
C GLN A 88 12.59 10.67 20.07
N LYS A 89 13.83 10.97 20.49
CA LYS A 89 14.89 11.37 19.58
C LYS A 89 15.56 10.18 18.92
N ILE A 90 15.69 10.25 17.61
CA ILE A 90 16.35 9.27 16.74
C ILE A 90 17.64 9.91 16.24
N LYS A 91 18.77 9.22 16.43
CA LYS A 91 20.04 9.64 15.86
C LYS A 91 20.10 9.20 14.40
N VAL A 92 20.42 10.15 13.52
CA VAL A 92 20.56 9.92 12.07
C VAL A 92 21.80 9.09 11.79
N SER A 93 21.64 8.00 11.05
CA SER A 93 22.77 7.19 10.55
C SER A 93 23.51 7.90 9.42
N GLU A 94 24.73 7.44 9.13
CA GLU A 94 25.49 7.93 7.97
C GLU A 94 24.75 7.66 6.64
N TYR A 95 24.05 6.54 6.55
CA TYR A 95 23.25 6.17 5.37
C TYR A 95 22.09 7.15 5.18
N ALA A 96 21.23 7.33 6.17
CA ALA A 96 20.11 8.26 6.13
C ALA A 96 20.58 9.71 5.83
N TYR A 97 21.69 10.12 6.46
CA TYR A 97 22.33 11.41 6.17
C TYR A 97 22.71 11.53 4.70
N LYS A 98 23.51 10.58 4.16
CA LYS A 98 23.97 10.63 2.76
C LYS A 98 22.83 10.72 1.77
N VAL A 99 21.77 9.90 1.96
CA VAL A 99 20.58 9.96 1.09
C VAL A 99 19.90 11.32 1.22
N SER A 100 19.81 11.90 2.43
CA SER A 100 19.17 13.20 2.66
C SER A 100 19.87 14.37 1.97
N GLN A 101 21.15 14.24 1.62
CA GLN A 101 21.93 15.30 0.95
C GLN A 101 21.78 15.27 -0.58
N ASP A 102 21.16 14.24 -1.15
CA ASP A 102 20.98 14.18 -2.61
C ASP A 102 19.86 15.11 -3.06
N ALA A 103 20.24 16.24 -3.65
CA ALA A 103 19.32 17.26 -4.13
C ALA A 103 18.49 16.82 -5.36
N SER A 104 18.83 15.69 -6.00
CA SER A 104 18.03 15.12 -7.09
C SER A 104 16.83 14.31 -6.59
N LEU A 105 16.79 14.01 -5.29
CA LEU A 105 15.74 13.22 -4.64
C LEU A 105 14.87 14.11 -3.74
N SER A 106 13.65 13.67 -3.47
CA SER A 106 12.79 14.33 -2.47
C SER A 106 13.39 14.14 -1.07
N ASN A 107 13.82 15.25 -0.45
CA ASN A 107 14.47 15.22 0.85
C ASN A 107 14.22 16.49 1.68
N VAL A 108 14.37 16.33 2.99
CA VAL A 108 14.75 17.38 3.92
C VAL A 108 16.17 17.06 4.37
N ALA A 109 17.10 18.01 4.21
CA ALA A 109 18.50 17.79 4.57
C ALA A 109 18.63 17.54 6.09
N LEU A 110 19.22 16.41 6.45
CA LEU A 110 19.49 16.04 7.83
C LEU A 110 20.95 16.39 8.17
N GLU A 111 21.26 16.60 9.44
CA GLU A 111 22.62 16.78 9.92
C GLU A 111 23.32 15.43 10.13
N ASN A 112 24.60 15.37 9.83
CA ASN A 112 25.40 14.16 10.07
C ASN A 112 25.47 13.85 11.57
N GLY A 113 24.91 12.69 11.97
CA GLY A 113 24.79 12.30 13.38
C GLY A 113 23.82 13.17 14.18
N GLY A 114 23.05 14.03 13.52
CA GLY A 114 21.98 14.82 14.13
C GLY A 114 20.94 13.96 14.83
N SER A 115 20.16 14.56 15.70
CA SER A 115 19.08 13.89 16.42
C SER A 115 17.77 14.63 16.22
N TYR A 116 16.77 13.93 15.70
CA TYR A 116 15.43 14.44 15.42
C TYR A 116 14.40 13.58 16.15
N THR A 117 13.26 14.15 16.52
CA THR A 117 12.15 13.38 17.07
C THR A 117 11.53 12.49 15.99
N VAL A 118 10.89 11.40 16.39
CA VAL A 118 10.09 10.55 15.50
C VAL A 118 9.08 11.39 14.74
N LYS A 119 8.44 12.36 15.42
CA LYS A 119 7.47 13.28 14.81
C LYS A 119 8.08 14.12 13.71
N GLU A 120 9.23 14.77 13.94
CA GLU A 120 9.93 15.60 12.93
C GLU A 120 10.31 14.77 11.70
N LEU A 121 10.83 13.56 11.89
CA LEU A 121 11.17 12.65 10.78
C LEU A 121 9.92 12.16 10.06
N TYR A 122 8.84 11.86 10.79
CA TYR A 122 7.57 11.46 10.20
C TYR A 122 6.95 12.58 9.35
N GLU A 123 6.91 13.81 9.87
CA GLU A 123 6.43 14.98 9.13
C GLU A 123 7.29 15.26 7.87
N ALA A 124 8.61 15.08 7.97
CA ALA A 124 9.50 15.18 6.79
C ALA A 124 9.18 14.09 5.75
N MET A 125 8.92 12.86 6.18
CA MET A 125 8.52 11.76 5.30
C MET A 125 7.15 12.02 4.65
N ALA A 126 6.13 12.33 5.44
CA ALA A 126 4.74 12.44 4.98
C ALA A 126 4.49 13.70 4.13
N ILE A 127 5.11 14.84 4.47
CA ILE A 127 4.85 16.13 3.82
C ILE A 127 5.80 16.35 2.62
N PHE A 128 7.09 16.05 2.80
CA PHE A 128 8.13 16.31 1.80
C PHE A 128 8.58 15.04 1.06
N SER A 129 7.99 13.89 1.39
CA SER A 129 8.42 12.59 0.87
C SER A 129 9.91 12.33 1.10
N ALA A 130 10.47 12.84 2.21
CA ALA A 130 11.90 12.87 2.51
C ALA A 130 12.48 11.46 2.67
N ASN A 131 13.31 11.03 1.72
CA ASN A 131 13.86 9.67 1.69
C ASN A 131 14.82 9.41 2.86
N GLY A 132 15.70 10.36 3.20
CA GLY A 132 16.61 10.23 4.34
C GLY A 132 15.86 10.08 5.67
N ALA A 133 14.77 10.83 5.88
CA ALA A 133 13.92 10.71 7.07
C ALA A 133 13.20 9.35 7.12
N THR A 134 12.74 8.84 5.98
CA THR A 134 12.12 7.51 5.88
C THR A 134 13.09 6.42 6.30
N ILE A 135 14.34 6.46 5.82
CA ILE A 135 15.40 5.51 6.19
C ILE A 135 15.68 5.59 7.70
N ALA A 136 15.84 6.81 8.25
CA ALA A 136 16.09 6.97 9.68
C ALA A 136 14.98 6.37 10.56
N LEU A 137 13.71 6.51 10.15
CA LEU A 137 12.58 5.88 10.83
C LEU A 137 12.59 4.36 10.68
N ALA A 138 12.88 3.85 9.49
CA ALA A 138 12.99 2.41 9.24
C ALA A 138 14.07 1.77 10.12
N GLU A 139 15.25 2.40 10.21
CA GLU A 139 16.34 1.95 11.08
C GLU A 139 15.97 2.04 12.56
N ALA A 140 15.25 3.08 12.98
CA ALA A 140 14.79 3.23 14.36
C ALA A 140 13.83 2.11 14.80
N ILE A 141 13.01 1.61 13.88
CA ILE A 141 12.03 0.54 14.14
C ILE A 141 12.67 -0.84 14.09
N ALA A 142 13.53 -1.09 13.10
CA ALA A 142 14.00 -2.44 12.77
C ALA A 142 15.52 -2.63 12.96
N GLY A 143 16.27 -1.57 13.28
CA GLY A 143 17.72 -1.61 13.38
C GLY A 143 18.44 -1.45 12.04
N LYS A 144 17.92 -2.06 10.98
CA LYS A 144 18.43 -1.95 9.60
C LYS A 144 17.26 -1.82 8.63
N GLU A 145 17.46 -1.13 7.50
CA GLU A 145 16.44 -1.01 6.46
C GLU A 145 16.02 -2.36 5.89
N VAL A 146 16.94 -3.32 5.72
CA VAL A 146 16.62 -4.67 5.22
C VAL A 146 15.62 -5.40 6.13
N ASP A 147 15.75 -5.25 7.45
CA ASP A 147 14.79 -5.83 8.40
C ASP A 147 13.45 -5.11 8.36
N PHE A 148 13.46 -3.78 8.13
CA PHE A 148 12.24 -3.02 7.93
C PHE A 148 11.51 -3.44 6.64
N VAL A 149 12.23 -3.67 5.55
CA VAL A 149 11.68 -4.20 4.29
C VAL A 149 11.02 -5.55 4.50
N LYS A 150 11.64 -6.41 5.33
CA LYS A 150 11.00 -7.67 5.72
C LYS A 150 9.69 -7.41 6.45
N MET A 151 9.64 -6.46 7.40
CA MET A 151 8.41 -6.09 8.09
C MET A 151 7.34 -5.55 7.12
N MET A 152 7.71 -4.75 6.11
CA MET A 152 6.79 -4.27 5.08
C MET A 152 6.14 -5.43 4.31
N ASN A 153 6.92 -6.41 3.87
CA ASN A 153 6.41 -7.58 3.16
C ASN A 153 5.57 -8.49 4.08
N ASP A 154 5.97 -8.70 5.33
CA ASP A 154 5.21 -9.48 6.31
C ASP A 154 3.86 -8.78 6.63
N LYS A 155 3.85 -7.45 6.79
CA LYS A 155 2.64 -6.66 7.01
C LYS A 155 1.70 -6.71 5.79
N SER A 156 2.23 -6.63 4.60
CA SER A 156 1.44 -6.77 3.38
C SER A 156 0.69 -8.10 3.33
N LYS A 157 1.38 -9.18 3.72
CA LYS A 157 0.77 -10.50 3.83
C LYS A 157 -0.30 -10.55 4.92
N GLU A 158 -0.05 -9.94 6.08
CA GLU A 158 -1.01 -9.84 7.20
C GLU A 158 -2.28 -9.10 6.77
N LEU A 159 -2.13 -8.00 6.02
CA LEU A 159 -3.23 -7.21 5.47
C LEU A 159 -3.96 -7.90 4.30
N GLY A 160 -3.49 -9.06 3.84
CA GLY A 160 -4.10 -9.82 2.75
C GLY A 160 -3.84 -9.26 1.36
N LEU A 161 -2.84 -8.37 1.20
CA LEU A 161 -2.44 -7.84 -0.10
C LEU A 161 -1.95 -8.99 -1.01
N LYS A 162 -2.12 -8.85 -2.31
CA LYS A 162 -1.89 -9.93 -3.29
C LYS A 162 -0.72 -9.66 -4.24
N ASN A 163 -0.64 -8.44 -4.74
CA ASN A 163 0.26 -8.01 -5.82
C ASN A 163 1.17 -6.90 -5.30
N TYR A 164 2.20 -7.27 -4.56
CA TYR A 164 3.17 -6.34 -3.98
C TYR A 164 4.58 -6.92 -3.95
N LYS A 165 5.56 -6.05 -3.91
CA LYS A 165 6.97 -6.36 -3.63
C LYS A 165 7.62 -5.12 -3.05
N PHE A 166 8.15 -5.20 -1.85
CA PHE A 166 8.99 -4.16 -1.26
C PHE A 166 10.44 -4.60 -1.22
N VAL A 167 11.35 -3.70 -1.63
CA VAL A 167 12.81 -3.90 -1.65
C VAL A 167 13.56 -2.80 -0.91
N ASN A 168 12.91 -1.66 -0.64
CA ASN A 168 13.42 -0.59 0.22
C ASN A 168 12.25 0.15 0.90
N SER A 169 12.55 1.01 1.87
CA SER A 169 11.57 1.74 2.67
C SER A 169 10.99 2.98 1.97
N THR A 170 11.63 3.47 0.91
CA THR A 170 11.42 4.81 0.35
C THR A 170 10.60 4.83 -0.93
N GLY A 171 10.70 3.79 -1.75
CA GLY A 171 10.15 3.73 -3.11
C GLY A 171 11.07 4.29 -4.19
N LEU A 172 12.31 4.63 -3.86
CA LEU A 172 13.34 4.88 -4.86
C LEU A 172 13.63 3.61 -5.65
N THR A 173 14.12 3.74 -6.88
CA THR A 173 14.82 2.62 -7.50
C THR A 173 16.09 2.37 -6.71
N ASN A 174 16.51 1.11 -6.57
CA ASN A 174 17.76 0.81 -5.85
C ASN A 174 18.98 1.46 -6.54
N LYS A 175 18.91 1.74 -7.83
CA LYS A 175 19.93 2.47 -8.58
C LYS A 175 20.12 3.89 -8.05
N ASP A 176 19.03 4.57 -7.66
CA ASP A 176 19.08 5.94 -7.11
C ASP A 176 19.74 5.97 -5.72
N LEU A 177 19.78 4.84 -5.02
CA LEU A 177 20.49 4.67 -3.76
C LEU A 177 22.02 4.50 -3.93
N LYS A 178 22.51 4.49 -5.18
CA LYS A 178 23.96 4.56 -5.53
C LYS A 178 24.81 3.52 -4.78
N GLY A 179 24.33 2.28 -4.71
CA GLY A 179 25.01 1.17 -4.03
C GLY A 179 24.74 1.08 -2.53
N MET A 180 23.94 1.98 -1.96
CA MET A 180 23.55 1.95 -0.53
C MET A 180 22.17 1.23 -0.32
N HIS A 181 21.64 0.56 -1.34
CA HIS A 181 20.37 -0.15 -1.24
C HIS A 181 20.46 -1.34 -0.26
N PRO A 182 19.32 -1.82 0.26
CA PRO A 182 19.29 -2.89 1.23
C PRO A 182 20.00 -4.17 0.78
N GLU A 183 20.69 -4.80 1.70
CA GLU A 183 21.44 -6.05 1.48
C GLU A 183 20.53 -7.14 0.90
N GLY A 184 21.04 -7.91 -0.06
CA GLY A 184 20.25 -8.97 -0.72
C GLY A 184 19.36 -8.48 -1.86
N THR A 185 19.37 -7.19 -2.18
CA THR A 185 18.67 -6.61 -3.35
C THR A 185 19.67 -6.23 -4.44
N THR A 186 19.18 -6.02 -5.66
CA THR A 186 20.01 -5.57 -6.80
C THR A 186 19.69 -4.12 -7.17
N ALA A 187 20.58 -3.46 -7.91
CA ALA A 187 20.40 -2.07 -8.33
C ALA A 187 19.15 -1.87 -9.22
N ASP A 188 18.75 -2.88 -9.98
CA ASP A 188 17.62 -2.79 -10.92
C ASP A 188 16.26 -3.10 -10.24
N GLU A 189 16.27 -3.40 -8.94
CA GLU A 189 15.05 -3.67 -8.21
C GLU A 189 14.39 -2.38 -7.72
N GLU A 190 13.06 -2.42 -7.68
CA GLU A 190 12.21 -1.34 -7.21
C GLU A 190 10.95 -1.90 -6.53
N ASN A 191 10.30 -1.06 -5.72
CA ASN A 191 9.05 -1.42 -5.08
C ASN A 191 7.91 -1.44 -6.10
N LYS A 192 7.08 -2.49 -6.04
CA LYS A 192 5.93 -2.65 -6.92
C LYS A 192 4.68 -3.01 -6.12
N MET A 193 3.55 -2.50 -6.57
CA MET A 193 2.24 -2.84 -6.00
C MET A 193 1.13 -2.62 -7.04
N SER A 194 0.02 -3.33 -6.91
CA SER A 194 -1.16 -3.07 -7.72
C SER A 194 -1.95 -1.88 -7.18
N ALA A 195 -2.68 -1.17 -8.05
CA ALA A 195 -3.56 -0.07 -7.63
C ALA A 195 -4.60 -0.54 -6.59
N LYS A 196 -5.07 -1.77 -6.72
CA LYS A 196 -6.02 -2.37 -5.78
C LYS A 196 -5.41 -2.60 -4.40
N ASP A 197 -4.17 -3.06 -4.33
CA ASP A 197 -3.49 -3.27 -3.06
C ASP A 197 -3.10 -1.93 -2.41
N VAL A 198 -2.73 -0.91 -3.20
CA VAL A 198 -2.55 0.46 -2.69
C VAL A 198 -3.83 1.01 -2.08
N ALA A 199 -5.00 0.77 -2.70
CA ALA A 199 -6.29 1.20 -2.16
C ALA A 199 -6.76 0.38 -0.94
N THR A 200 -6.15 -0.77 -0.69
CA THR A 200 -6.45 -1.64 0.46
C THR A 200 -5.57 -1.28 1.66
N LEU A 201 -4.36 -0.80 1.42
CA LEU A 201 -3.40 -0.32 2.41
C LEU A 201 -3.90 0.96 3.08
#